data_39cf0ddfc90366d5fc23181ab5a0aa68
#
_entry.id   39cf0ddfc90366d5fc23181ab5a0aa68
#
_cell.length_a   1.000
_cell.length_b   1.000
_cell.length_c   1.000
_cell.angle_alpha   90.00
_cell.angle_beta   90.00
_cell.angle_gamma   90.00
#
_symmetry.space_group_name_H-M   'P 1'
#
loop_
_entity.id
_entity.type
_entity.pdbx_description
1 polymer ?
#
loop_
_entity_poly.entity_id
_entity_poly.type
_entity_poly.pdbx_seq_one_letter_code
_entity_poly.pdbx_strand_id
1 'polypeptide(L)'
;MLVEIAAFLCGNLVGAIPFAHMVGRWRNRDLRRLGTGNLGASNAYRQVGKLWGALVLLLDLLKALVPMLALHYFWESEWGPVLWAFGAFLGHCWPIWLRFSTAGRGVAVLAGMYVAFGFFEGTGLYVLGAVCGYGSGLIARNPGFAVLIMVIGTIVFAPLAGAAPPVAAGSVAALVLLLXXXFLLPSAIATGIGRPAAYWLVLAEDTLPGQSL
;
A
#
# COMPACT_ATOMS: atom_id res chain seq x y z
N MET A 1 11.99 3.25 22.91
CA MET A 1 12.72 3.98 21.85
C MET A 1 13.46 3.06 20.87
N LEU A 2 14.34 2.16 21.30
CA LEU A 2 15.07 1.25 20.39
C LEU A 2 14.12 0.31 19.63
N VAL A 3 13.10 -0.22 20.30
CA VAL A 3 12.08 -1.10 19.69
C VAL A 3 11.33 -0.35 18.59
N GLU A 4 10.97 0.89 18.83
CA GLU A 4 10.23 1.73 17.89
C GLU A 4 11.05 2.03 16.62
N ILE A 5 12.33 2.38 16.80
CA ILE A 5 13.25 2.62 15.69
C ILE A 5 13.43 1.32 14.88
N ALA A 6 13.68 0.21 15.58
CA ALA A 6 13.82 -1.10 14.93
C ALA A 6 12.53 -1.49 14.20
N ALA A 7 11.36 -1.26 14.80
CA ALA A 7 10.06 -1.54 14.18
C ALA A 7 9.90 -0.76 12.86
N PHE A 8 10.23 0.53 12.87
CA PHE A 8 10.15 1.36 11.66
C PHE A 8 11.12 0.86 10.56
N LEU A 9 12.38 0.62 10.91
CA LEU A 9 13.41 0.20 9.94
C LEU A 9 13.10 -1.21 9.37
N CYS A 10 12.75 -2.15 10.24
CA CYS A 10 12.37 -3.50 9.80
C CYS A 10 11.08 -3.47 8.99
N GLY A 11 10.13 -2.65 9.41
CA GLY A 11 8.90 -2.42 8.65
C GLY A 11 9.20 -1.91 7.24
N ASN A 12 10.12 -0.94 7.12
CA ASN A 12 10.51 -0.40 5.82
C ASN A 12 11.15 -1.48 4.92
N LEU A 13 12.05 -2.30 5.47
CA LEU A 13 12.69 -3.37 4.71
C LEU A 13 11.69 -4.44 4.25
N VAL A 14 10.80 -4.87 5.14
CA VAL A 14 9.75 -5.86 4.81
C VAL A 14 8.73 -5.25 3.85
N GLY A 15 8.35 -4.00 4.10
CA GLY A 15 7.45 -3.26 3.21
C GLY A 15 7.98 -3.16 1.79
N ALA A 16 9.31 -2.99 1.65
CA ALA A 16 9.97 -2.87 0.36
C ALA A 16 9.95 -4.16 -0.49
N ILE A 17 9.54 -5.31 0.07
CA ILE A 17 9.42 -6.55 -0.71
C ILE A 17 8.33 -6.35 -1.78
N PRO A 18 8.70 -6.34 -3.08
CA PRO A 18 7.76 -5.97 -4.14
C PRO A 18 7.04 -7.21 -4.70
N PHE A 19 6.06 -7.74 -3.96
CA PHE A 19 5.38 -8.99 -4.31
C PHE A 19 4.78 -8.96 -5.71
N ALA A 20 4.19 -7.84 -6.13
CA ALA A 20 3.63 -7.72 -7.49
C ALA A 20 4.73 -7.85 -8.56
N HIS A 21 5.92 -7.28 -8.32
CA HIS A 21 7.06 -7.42 -9.24
C HIS A 21 7.52 -8.88 -9.31
N MET A 22 7.64 -9.54 -8.16
CA MET A 22 8.06 -10.95 -8.08
C MET A 22 7.07 -11.86 -8.83
N VAL A 23 5.78 -11.69 -8.58
CA VAL A 23 4.71 -12.46 -9.25
C VAL A 23 4.73 -12.17 -10.77
N GLY A 24 4.87 -10.90 -11.15
CA GLY A 24 4.98 -10.51 -12.55
C GLY A 24 6.16 -11.22 -13.23
N ARG A 25 7.35 -11.17 -12.63
CA ARG A 25 8.56 -11.83 -13.14
C ARG A 25 8.36 -13.34 -13.25
N TRP A 26 7.77 -13.95 -12.24
CA TRP A 26 7.49 -15.41 -12.23
C TRP A 26 6.54 -15.81 -13.37
N ARG A 27 5.62 -14.91 -13.73
CA ARG A 27 4.65 -15.15 -14.81
C ARG A 27 5.09 -14.57 -16.16
N ASN A 28 6.36 -14.16 -16.28
CA ASN A 28 6.96 -13.56 -17.49
C ASN A 28 6.20 -12.30 -17.95
N ARG A 29 5.74 -11.49 -16.97
CA ARG A 29 5.03 -10.23 -17.20
C ARG A 29 5.73 -9.09 -16.45
N ASP A 30 6.20 -8.08 -17.14
CA ASP A 30 6.77 -6.89 -16.47
C ASP A 30 5.64 -5.90 -16.17
N LEU A 31 5.14 -5.95 -14.94
CA LEU A 31 4.02 -5.12 -14.50
C LEU A 31 4.34 -3.61 -14.53
N ARG A 32 5.61 -3.23 -14.59
CA ARG A 32 6.00 -1.82 -14.73
C ARG A 32 5.66 -1.27 -16.12
N ARG A 33 5.57 -2.16 -17.10
CA ARG A 33 5.27 -1.84 -18.51
C ARG A 33 3.84 -2.19 -18.92
N LEU A 34 3.08 -2.85 -18.03
CA LEU A 34 1.75 -3.37 -18.36
C LEU A 34 0.67 -2.64 -17.55
N GLY A 35 -0.44 -2.37 -18.19
CA GLY A 35 -1.60 -1.73 -17.58
C GLY A 35 -1.27 -0.35 -17.03
N THR A 36 -1.42 -0.17 -15.72
CA THR A 36 -1.14 1.14 -15.08
C THR A 36 0.34 1.34 -14.73
N GLY A 37 1.19 0.36 -14.95
CA GLY A 37 2.60 0.41 -14.52
C GLY A 37 2.78 0.27 -13.01
N ASN A 38 1.71 0.21 -12.24
CA ASN A 38 1.73 0.16 -10.78
C ASN A 38 2.06 -1.26 -10.29
N LEU A 39 3.01 -1.38 -9.35
CA LEU A 39 3.38 -2.67 -8.74
C LEU A 39 2.50 -2.98 -7.53
N GLY A 40 1.19 -3.08 -7.76
CA GLY A 40 0.22 -3.42 -6.73
C GLY A 40 -0.77 -4.49 -7.19
N ALA A 41 -1.55 -4.99 -6.24
CA ALA A 41 -2.50 -6.09 -6.41
C ALA A 41 -3.47 -5.87 -7.58
N SER A 42 -4.00 -4.65 -7.73
CA SER A 42 -4.98 -4.32 -8.76
C SER A 42 -4.41 -4.47 -10.18
N ASN A 43 -3.15 -4.07 -10.40
CA ASN A 43 -2.49 -4.25 -11.71
C ASN A 43 -2.15 -5.72 -11.93
N ALA A 44 -1.64 -6.42 -10.91
CA ALA A 44 -1.38 -7.86 -10.99
C ALA A 44 -2.65 -8.65 -11.33
N TYR A 45 -3.78 -8.29 -10.71
CA TYR A 45 -5.08 -8.91 -10.96
C TYR A 45 -5.49 -8.82 -12.44
N ARG A 46 -5.30 -7.63 -13.06
CA ARG A 46 -5.69 -7.40 -14.46
C ARG A 46 -4.69 -7.99 -15.46
N GLN A 47 -3.39 -7.90 -15.17
CA GLN A 47 -2.34 -8.23 -16.15
C GLN A 47 -1.80 -9.65 -16.01
N VAL A 48 -1.88 -10.25 -14.82
CA VAL A 48 -1.35 -11.61 -14.56
C VAL A 48 -2.48 -12.61 -14.31
N GLY A 49 -3.55 -12.16 -13.65
CA GLY A 49 -4.70 -13.00 -13.38
C GLY A 49 -5.24 -12.82 -11.97
N LYS A 50 -6.51 -13.21 -11.80
CA LYS A 50 -7.28 -12.98 -10.56
C LYS A 50 -6.59 -13.57 -9.32
N LEU A 51 -6.16 -14.83 -9.41
CA LEU A 51 -5.49 -15.53 -8.30
C LEU A 51 -4.19 -14.83 -7.89
N TRP A 52 -3.38 -14.42 -8.88
CA TRP A 52 -2.11 -13.74 -8.62
C TRP A 52 -2.31 -12.36 -8.00
N GLY A 53 -3.31 -11.63 -8.45
CA GLY A 53 -3.67 -10.35 -7.84
C GLY A 53 -4.15 -10.51 -6.40
N ALA A 54 -4.96 -11.54 -6.13
CA ALA A 54 -5.43 -11.84 -4.78
C ALA A 54 -4.25 -12.24 -3.87
N LEU A 55 -3.31 -13.03 -4.38
CA LEU A 55 -2.10 -13.41 -3.63
C LEU A 55 -1.26 -12.17 -3.29
N VAL A 56 -1.05 -11.26 -4.25
CA VAL A 56 -0.31 -10.00 -4.01
C VAL A 56 -1.04 -9.16 -2.95
N LEU A 57 -2.37 -9.05 -3.05
CA LEU A 57 -3.17 -8.32 -2.06
C LEU A 57 -2.96 -8.88 -0.66
N LEU A 58 -3.06 -10.21 -0.53
CA LEU A 58 -2.90 -10.90 0.75
C LEU A 58 -1.50 -10.69 1.33
N LEU A 59 -0.45 -10.87 0.51
CA LEU A 59 0.94 -10.70 0.97
C LEU A 59 1.23 -9.26 1.38
N ASP A 60 0.72 -8.27 0.61
CA ASP A 60 0.90 -6.85 0.94
C ASP A 60 0.13 -6.45 2.21
N LEU A 61 -1.02 -7.07 2.46
CA LEU A 61 -1.78 -6.87 3.70
C LEU A 61 -1.05 -7.50 4.89
N LEU A 62 -0.58 -8.73 4.74
CA LEU A 62 0.05 -9.49 5.82
C LEU A 62 1.38 -8.86 6.29
N LYS A 63 2.12 -8.17 5.41
CA LYS A 63 3.39 -7.55 5.80
C LYS A 63 3.22 -6.38 6.78
N ALA A 64 2.02 -5.82 6.91
CA ALA A 64 1.67 -4.91 7.99
C ALA A 64 1.00 -5.65 9.14
N LEU A 65 -0.07 -6.38 8.86
CA LEU A 65 -0.92 -7.02 9.86
C LEU A 65 -0.15 -7.92 10.84
N VAL A 66 0.59 -8.91 10.31
CA VAL A 66 1.21 -9.94 11.15
C VAL A 66 2.26 -9.34 12.10
N PRO A 67 3.23 -8.51 11.63
CA PRO A 67 4.19 -7.93 12.57
C PRO A 67 3.58 -6.92 13.54
N MET A 68 2.54 -6.18 13.13
CA MET A 68 1.84 -5.29 14.05
C MET A 68 1.24 -6.07 15.22
N LEU A 69 0.56 -7.20 14.93
CA LEU A 69 0.01 -8.08 15.96
C LEU A 69 1.14 -8.64 16.84
N ALA A 70 2.25 -9.06 16.23
CA ALA A 70 3.38 -9.59 16.98
C ALA A 70 3.97 -8.53 17.94
N LEU A 71 4.16 -7.30 17.44
CA LEU A 71 4.69 -6.20 18.26
C LEU A 71 3.72 -5.82 19.38
N HIS A 72 2.42 -5.85 19.12
CA HIS A 72 1.41 -5.53 20.11
C HIS A 72 1.36 -6.59 21.24
N TYR A 73 1.29 -7.88 20.87
CA TYR A 73 1.04 -8.95 21.84
C TYR A 73 2.31 -9.49 22.51
N PHE A 74 3.47 -9.40 21.86
CA PHE A 74 4.70 -10.00 22.40
C PHE A 74 5.70 -8.97 22.92
N TRP A 75 5.60 -7.71 22.48
CA TRP A 75 6.52 -6.65 22.94
C TRP A 75 5.85 -5.56 23.76
N GLU A 76 4.54 -5.57 23.82
CA GLU A 76 3.71 -4.59 24.59
C GLU A 76 4.12 -3.13 24.26
N SER A 77 4.52 -2.88 23.01
CA SER A 77 4.93 -1.55 22.57
C SER A 77 3.71 -0.77 22.08
N GLU A 78 3.46 0.41 22.65
CA GLU A 78 2.35 1.27 22.21
C GLU A 78 2.55 1.80 20.79
N TRP A 79 3.77 2.25 20.48
CA TRP A 79 4.07 2.90 19.19
C TRP A 79 4.70 1.96 18.16
N GLY A 80 5.28 0.85 18.61
CA GLY A 80 5.96 -0.10 17.73
C GLY A 80 5.12 -0.57 16.56
N PRO A 81 3.89 -1.03 16.78
CA PRO A 81 3.02 -1.48 15.68
C PRO A 81 2.75 -0.39 14.65
N VAL A 82 2.47 0.84 15.11
CA VAL A 82 2.18 1.99 14.24
C VAL A 82 3.42 2.34 13.41
N LEU A 83 4.60 2.40 14.05
CA LEU A 83 5.86 2.72 13.37
C LEU A 83 6.25 1.62 12.39
N TRP A 84 5.99 0.34 12.70
CA TRP A 84 6.13 -0.75 11.74
C TRP A 84 5.28 -0.50 10.50
N ALA A 85 3.99 -0.20 10.69
CA ALA A 85 3.06 0.03 9.57
C ALA A 85 3.53 1.21 8.69
N PHE A 86 4.04 2.28 9.31
CA PHE A 86 4.60 3.42 8.57
C PHE A 86 5.82 3.02 7.76
N GLY A 87 6.74 2.29 8.38
CA GLY A 87 7.90 1.74 7.67
C GLY A 87 7.46 0.89 6.49
N ALA A 88 6.54 -0.04 6.74
CA ALA A 88 6.05 -0.97 5.71
C ALA A 88 5.34 -0.22 4.56
N PHE A 89 4.58 0.83 4.89
CA PHE A 89 3.92 1.67 3.88
C PHE A 89 4.96 2.39 3.00
N LEU A 90 5.93 3.06 3.63
CA LEU A 90 6.97 3.79 2.90
C LEU A 90 7.81 2.84 2.04
N GLY A 91 8.21 1.68 2.61
CA GLY A 91 8.96 0.66 1.86
C GLY A 91 8.18 0.13 0.67
N HIS A 92 6.85 -0.07 0.83
CA HIS A 92 5.99 -0.53 -0.27
C HIS A 92 5.89 0.50 -1.39
N CYS A 93 5.81 1.78 -1.04
CA CYS A 93 5.68 2.86 -2.03
C CYS A 93 7.00 3.16 -2.74
N TRP A 94 8.12 3.08 -2.01
CA TRP A 94 9.48 3.39 -2.52
C TRP A 94 10.46 2.30 -2.13
N PRO A 95 10.35 1.10 -2.72
CA PRO A 95 11.17 -0.04 -2.29
C PRO A 95 12.65 0.14 -2.64
N ILE A 96 13.50 -0.09 -1.65
CA ILE A 96 14.95 -0.05 -1.80
C ILE A 96 15.42 -1.05 -2.88
N TRP A 97 14.77 -2.22 -2.94
CA TRP A 97 15.10 -3.28 -3.90
C TRP A 97 14.87 -2.87 -5.36
N LEU A 98 14.05 -1.83 -5.58
CA LEU A 98 13.80 -1.26 -6.90
C LEU A 98 14.41 0.15 -7.03
N ARG A 99 15.46 0.42 -6.24
CA ARG A 99 16.22 1.70 -6.25
C ARG A 99 15.29 2.90 -6.01
N PHE A 100 14.35 2.74 -5.07
CA PHE A 100 13.38 3.76 -4.66
C PHE A 100 12.48 4.25 -5.80
N SER A 101 12.37 3.47 -6.90
CA SER A 101 11.37 3.78 -7.94
C SER A 101 9.96 3.56 -7.38
N THR A 102 9.00 4.34 -7.80
CA THR A 102 7.63 4.20 -7.35
C THR A 102 7.09 2.80 -7.70
N ALA A 103 6.54 2.12 -6.72
CA ALA A 103 6.04 0.75 -6.89
C ALA A 103 4.52 0.69 -6.66
N GLY A 104 4.11 0.43 -5.44
CA GLY A 104 2.70 0.35 -5.07
C GLY A 104 2.15 1.66 -4.51
N ARG A 105 0.84 1.70 -4.29
CA ARG A 105 0.16 2.84 -3.65
C ARG A 105 -0.14 2.61 -2.17
N GLY A 106 0.25 1.46 -1.63
CA GLY A 106 0.16 1.17 -0.19
C GLY A 106 -1.23 0.83 0.34
N VAL A 107 -2.27 0.78 -0.51
CA VAL A 107 -3.66 0.57 -0.04
C VAL A 107 -3.81 -0.76 0.71
N ALA A 108 -3.18 -1.85 0.20
CA ALA A 108 -3.25 -3.16 0.85
C ALA A 108 -2.50 -3.18 2.19
N VAL A 109 -1.35 -2.47 2.26
CA VAL A 109 -0.56 -2.33 3.51
C VAL A 109 -1.40 -1.60 4.56
N LEU A 110 -2.05 -0.51 4.17
CA LEU A 110 -2.92 0.24 5.08
C LEU A 110 -4.15 -0.57 5.49
N ALA A 111 -4.72 -1.38 4.58
CA ALA A 111 -5.81 -2.28 4.96
C ALA A 111 -5.35 -3.25 6.06
N GLY A 112 -4.12 -3.78 5.95
CA GLY A 112 -3.52 -4.62 7.00
C GLY A 112 -3.38 -3.89 8.34
N MET A 113 -2.94 -2.64 8.29
CA MET A 113 -2.86 -1.77 9.48
C MET A 113 -4.24 -1.59 10.13
N TYR A 114 -5.27 -1.28 9.33
CA TYR A 114 -6.62 -1.10 9.88
C TYR A 114 -7.20 -2.38 10.46
N VAL A 115 -6.91 -3.53 9.88
CA VAL A 115 -7.31 -4.81 10.44
C VAL A 115 -6.61 -5.01 11.79
N ALA A 116 -5.30 -4.69 11.91
CA ALA A 116 -4.57 -4.78 13.18
C ALA A 116 -5.20 -3.87 14.24
N PHE A 117 -5.54 -2.63 13.88
CA PHE A 117 -6.23 -1.71 14.81
C PHE A 117 -7.55 -2.28 15.32
N GLY A 118 -8.30 -2.98 14.46
CA GLY A 118 -9.51 -3.67 14.88
C GLY A 118 -9.26 -4.69 15.98
N PHE A 119 -8.13 -5.41 15.91
CA PHE A 119 -7.72 -6.35 16.94
C PHE A 119 -7.27 -5.63 18.23
N PHE A 120 -6.49 -4.54 18.10
CA PHE A 120 -5.99 -3.79 19.28
C PHE A 120 -7.12 -3.16 20.09
N GLU A 121 -8.08 -2.54 19.39
CA GLU A 121 -9.19 -1.84 20.03
C GLU A 121 -10.38 -2.75 20.34
N GLY A 122 -10.30 -4.04 19.97
CA GLY A 122 -11.39 -4.99 20.19
C GLY A 122 -12.67 -4.64 19.44
N THR A 123 -12.55 -3.93 18.32
CA THR A 123 -13.71 -3.47 17.55
C THR A 123 -13.60 -3.82 16.08
N GLY A 124 -14.70 -4.29 15.49
CA GLY A 124 -14.79 -4.55 14.07
C GLY A 124 -14.91 -3.32 13.19
N LEU A 125 -15.02 -2.13 13.77
CA LEU A 125 -15.22 -0.88 13.00
C LEU A 125 -14.06 -0.60 12.06
N TYR A 126 -12.83 -0.83 12.49
CA TYR A 126 -11.64 -0.65 11.62
C TYR A 126 -11.62 -1.66 10.48
N VAL A 127 -11.99 -2.92 10.77
CA VAL A 127 -12.07 -3.98 9.74
C VAL A 127 -13.17 -3.62 8.73
N LEU A 128 -14.32 -3.19 9.21
CA LEU A 128 -15.43 -2.74 8.37
C LEU A 128 -14.98 -1.56 7.49
N GLY A 129 -14.28 -0.57 8.07
CA GLY A 129 -13.72 0.55 7.34
C GLY A 129 -12.76 0.11 6.23
N ALA A 130 -11.87 -0.85 6.53
CA ALA A 130 -10.93 -1.39 5.53
C ALA A 130 -11.68 -2.10 4.39
N VAL A 131 -12.69 -2.92 4.72
CA VAL A 131 -13.50 -3.66 3.73
C VAL A 131 -14.30 -2.69 2.86
N CYS A 132 -15.01 -1.74 3.48
CA CYS A 132 -15.82 -0.75 2.76
C CYS A 132 -14.96 0.15 1.89
N GLY A 133 -13.82 0.61 2.43
CA GLY A 133 -12.86 1.44 1.67
C GLY A 133 -12.33 0.70 0.46
N TYR A 134 -11.83 -0.52 0.65
CA TYR A 134 -11.29 -1.32 -0.45
C TYR A 134 -12.38 -1.64 -1.47
N GLY A 135 -13.57 -2.05 -1.01
CA GLY A 135 -14.71 -2.37 -1.87
C GLY A 135 -15.17 -1.16 -2.69
N SER A 136 -15.27 0.01 -2.07
CA SER A 136 -15.66 1.24 -2.78
C SER A 136 -14.65 1.60 -3.87
N GLY A 137 -13.35 1.41 -3.60
CA GLY A 137 -12.29 1.63 -4.58
C GLY A 137 -12.38 0.69 -5.78
N LEU A 138 -12.75 -0.58 -5.54
CA LEU A 138 -12.98 -1.55 -6.61
C LEU A 138 -14.19 -1.15 -7.46
N ILE A 139 -15.31 -0.79 -6.84
CA ILE A 139 -16.55 -0.39 -7.51
C ILE A 139 -16.30 0.88 -8.34
N ALA A 140 -15.69 1.89 -7.76
CA ALA A 140 -15.39 3.16 -8.43
C ALA A 140 -14.24 3.04 -9.45
N ARG A 141 -13.53 1.91 -9.48
CA ARG A 141 -12.33 1.70 -10.28
C ARG A 141 -11.24 2.77 -10.00
N ASN A 142 -11.28 3.36 -8.81
CA ASN A 142 -10.41 4.46 -8.41
C ASN A 142 -9.87 4.20 -6.99
N PRO A 143 -8.57 3.97 -6.83
CA PRO A 143 -7.99 3.74 -5.51
C PRO A 143 -8.06 4.96 -4.59
N GLY A 144 -8.19 6.17 -5.13
CA GLY A 144 -8.40 7.37 -4.32
C GLY A 144 -9.72 7.33 -3.56
N PHE A 145 -10.75 6.71 -4.14
CA PHE A 145 -12.04 6.53 -3.46
C PHE A 145 -11.93 5.59 -2.25
N ALA A 146 -11.16 4.50 -2.39
CA ALA A 146 -10.89 3.58 -1.29
C ALA A 146 -10.27 4.33 -0.10
N VAL A 147 -9.27 5.15 -0.41
CA VAL A 147 -8.56 5.97 0.58
C VAL A 147 -9.53 6.93 1.27
N LEU A 148 -10.31 7.66 0.50
CA LEU A 148 -11.24 8.66 1.02
C LEU A 148 -12.24 8.03 2.01
N ILE A 149 -12.79 6.87 1.68
CA ILE A 149 -13.75 6.16 2.56
C ILE A 149 -13.04 5.65 3.83
N MET A 150 -11.83 5.09 3.69
CA MET A 150 -11.05 4.65 4.86
C MET A 150 -10.75 5.83 5.80
N VAL A 151 -10.41 6.96 5.23
CA VAL A 151 -10.15 8.23 5.89
C VAL A 151 -11.35 8.71 6.70
N ILE A 152 -12.48 8.89 6.02
CA ILE A 152 -13.71 9.36 6.64
C ILE A 152 -14.10 8.40 7.77
N GLY A 153 -13.99 7.10 7.49
CA GLY A 153 -14.24 6.07 8.49
C GLY A 153 -13.39 6.26 9.73
N THR A 154 -12.07 6.47 9.54
CA THR A 154 -11.15 6.66 10.67
C THR A 154 -11.49 7.92 11.48
N ILE A 155 -11.71 9.05 10.80
CA ILE A 155 -12.02 10.32 11.47
C ILE A 155 -13.30 10.19 12.30
N VAL A 156 -14.28 9.47 11.78
CA VAL A 156 -15.59 9.31 12.45
C VAL A 156 -15.53 8.24 13.54
N PHE A 157 -14.92 7.08 13.27
CA PHE A 157 -15.04 5.92 14.15
C PHE A 157 -13.95 5.83 15.23
N ALA A 158 -12.74 6.38 15.01
CA ALA A 158 -11.69 6.31 16.01
C ALA A 158 -12.07 7.03 17.31
N PRO A 159 -12.61 8.25 17.30
CA PRO A 159 -13.10 8.88 18.54
C PRO A 159 -14.26 8.13 19.19
N LEU A 160 -15.19 7.61 18.38
CA LEU A 160 -16.33 6.84 18.88
C LEU A 160 -15.92 5.52 19.52
N ALA A 161 -14.82 4.95 19.06
CA ALA A 161 -14.26 3.71 19.61
C ALA A 161 -13.35 3.96 20.83
N GLY A 162 -13.11 5.22 21.20
CA GLY A 162 -12.20 5.55 22.29
C GLY A 162 -10.76 5.14 21.98
N ALA A 163 -10.35 5.28 20.71
CA ALA A 163 -9.07 4.78 20.23
C ALA A 163 -7.88 5.29 21.04
N ALA A 164 -6.94 4.41 21.36
CA ALA A 164 -5.68 4.75 22.02
C ALA A 164 -4.90 5.81 21.19
N PRO A 165 -4.17 6.73 21.85
CA PRO A 165 -3.47 7.81 21.12
C PRO A 165 -2.57 7.34 19.96
N PRO A 166 -1.77 6.26 20.08
CA PRO A 166 -0.99 5.79 18.92
C PRO A 166 -1.85 5.35 17.74
N VAL A 167 -2.99 4.70 17.98
CA VAL A 167 -3.91 4.25 16.93
C VAL A 167 -4.54 5.45 16.22
N ALA A 168 -5.02 6.43 17.00
CA ALA A 168 -5.62 7.65 16.44
C ALA A 168 -4.59 8.44 15.63
N ALA A 169 -3.39 8.70 16.19
CA ALA A 169 -2.32 9.43 15.52
C ALA A 169 -1.84 8.68 14.27
N GLY A 170 -1.66 7.37 14.37
CA GLY A 170 -1.25 6.51 13.25
C GLY A 170 -2.25 6.55 12.11
N SER A 171 -3.53 6.51 12.45
CA SER A 171 -4.62 6.58 11.45
C SER A 171 -4.60 7.91 10.67
N VAL A 172 -4.46 9.04 11.39
CA VAL A 172 -4.40 10.36 10.77
C VAL A 172 -3.15 10.50 9.90
N ALA A 173 -1.99 10.09 10.42
CA ALA A 173 -0.73 10.20 9.68
C ALA A 173 -0.70 9.28 8.45
N ALA A 174 -1.24 8.05 8.56
CA ALA A 174 -1.39 7.14 7.42
C ALA A 174 -2.22 7.78 6.30
N LEU A 175 -3.26 8.47 6.71
CA LEU A 175 -4.12 9.22 5.82
C LEU A 175 -3.37 10.31 5.07
N VAL A 176 -2.66 11.17 5.80
CA VAL A 176 -1.90 12.27 5.22
C VAL A 176 -0.89 11.73 4.20
N LEU A 177 -0.17 10.67 4.56
CA LEU A 177 0.81 10.03 3.67
C LEU A 177 0.14 9.44 2.42
N LEU A 178 -1.05 8.87 2.56
CA LEU A 178 -1.75 8.27 1.43
C LEU A 178 -2.28 9.34 0.48
N LEU A 179 -2.76 10.44 1.01
CA LEU A 179 -3.09 11.61 0.19
C LEU A 179 -1.87 12.13 -0.60
N UNK A 180 -0.99 12.05 0.05
CA UNK A 180 0.20 12.44 -0.53
C UNK A 180 0.58 11.54 -1.63
N UNK A 181 0.41 10.45 -1.46
CA UNK A 181 0.75 9.54 -2.40
C UNK A 181 -0.18 9.44 -3.50
N UNK A 182 -1.19 9.70 -3.16
CA UNK A 182 -2.24 9.61 -4.08
C UNK A 182 -2.44 10.80 -4.89
N PHE A 183 -2.24 11.98 -4.44
CA PHE A 183 -2.54 13.19 -5.20
C PHE A 183 -1.28 13.90 -5.73
N LEU A 184 -0.20 13.87 -4.99
CA LEU A 184 1.02 14.60 -5.37
C LEU A 184 1.93 13.81 -6.32
N LEU A 185 2.01 12.49 -6.14
CA LEU A 185 2.87 11.65 -6.97
C LEU A 185 2.42 11.46 -8.43
N PRO A 186 1.11 11.37 -8.73
CA PRO A 186 0.72 11.26 -10.15
C PRO A 186 1.14 12.44 -11.00
N SER A 187 1.16 13.66 -10.43
CA SER A 187 1.61 14.84 -11.18
C SER A 187 3.12 14.82 -11.44
N ALA A 188 3.90 14.39 -10.45
CA ALA A 188 5.36 14.25 -10.63
C ALA A 188 5.72 13.17 -11.64
N ILE A 189 4.97 12.07 -11.65
CA ILE A 189 5.15 10.98 -12.63
C ILE A 189 4.71 11.44 -14.03
N ALA A 190 3.61 12.19 -14.11
CA ALA A 190 3.12 12.72 -15.39
C ALA A 190 4.07 13.76 -15.99
N THR A 191 4.81 14.51 -15.15
CA THR A 191 5.78 15.50 -15.62
C THR A 191 7.17 14.90 -15.96
N GLY A 192 7.32 13.58 -15.83
CA GLY A 192 8.55 12.88 -16.21
C GLY A 192 9.69 12.97 -15.22
N ILE A 193 9.46 13.60 -14.05
CA ILE A 193 10.50 13.70 -13.02
C ILE A 193 10.74 12.30 -12.41
N GLY A 194 11.95 11.77 -12.62
CA GLY A 194 12.37 10.49 -12.06
C GLY A 194 12.20 9.27 -12.97
N ARG A 195 11.72 9.41 -14.21
CA ARG A 195 11.69 8.31 -15.19
C ARG A 195 12.95 8.32 -16.03
N PRO A 196 13.65 7.19 -16.19
CA PRO A 196 14.80 7.14 -17.12
C PRO A 196 14.35 7.44 -18.55
N ALA A 197 15.22 8.09 -19.32
CA ALA A 197 14.95 8.46 -20.71
C ALA A 197 14.45 7.27 -21.56
N ALA A 198 14.94 6.06 -21.28
CA ALA A 198 14.50 4.82 -21.94
C ALA A 198 13.00 4.54 -21.79
N TYR A 199 12.35 5.05 -20.75
CA TYR A 199 10.91 4.88 -20.54
C TYR A 199 10.08 5.59 -21.63
N TRP A 200 10.51 6.80 -21.99
CA TRP A 200 9.84 7.60 -23.02
C TRP A 200 10.04 7.03 -24.42
N LEU A 201 11.21 6.42 -24.67
CA LEU A 201 11.49 5.75 -25.95
C LEU A 201 10.57 4.55 -26.18
N VAL A 202 10.32 3.75 -25.14
CA VAL A 202 9.42 2.58 -25.23
C VAL A 202 7.97 3.01 -25.51
N LEU A 203 7.50 4.08 -24.85
CA LEU A 203 6.14 4.60 -25.11
C LEU A 203 6.01 5.19 -26.53
N ALA A 204 7.07 5.77 -27.06
CA ALA A 204 7.07 6.31 -28.42
C ALA A 204 6.97 5.19 -29.48
N GLU A 205 7.58 4.03 -29.21
CA GLU A 205 7.50 2.87 -30.11
C GLU A 205 6.09 2.23 -30.13
N ASP A 206 5.40 2.25 -28.99
CA ASP A 206 4.03 1.68 -28.86
C ASP A 206 2.96 2.57 -29.53
N THR A 207 3.31 3.80 -29.91
CA THR A 207 2.36 4.73 -30.54
C THR A 207 2.43 4.74 -32.07
N LEU A 208 3.29 3.93 -32.69
CA LEU A 208 3.33 3.84 -34.13
C LEU A 208 2.14 3.02 -34.66
N PRO A 209 1.30 3.59 -35.54
CA PRO A 209 0.15 2.85 -36.09
C PRO A 209 0.64 1.79 -37.09
N GLY A 210 0.30 0.53 -36.83
CA GLY A 210 0.51 -0.52 -37.83
C GLY A 210 0.98 -1.89 -37.35
N GLN A 211 1.01 -2.18 -36.04
CA GLN A 211 1.28 -3.54 -35.60
C GLN A 211 0.06 -4.13 -34.84
N SER A 212 -0.83 -4.74 -35.61
CA SER A 212 -1.84 -5.65 -35.06
C SER A 212 -1.18 -7.01 -34.81
N LEU A 213 -1.23 -7.50 -33.58
CA LEU A 213 -0.97 -8.90 -33.28
C LEU A 213 -2.22 -9.71 -33.60
#